data_3456e6c3a87986edbe3e000f24a432ae
#
_entry.id   3456e6c3a87986edbe3e000f24a432ae
#
_cell.length_a   1.000
_cell.length_b   1.000
_cell.length_c   1.000
_cell.angle_alpha   90.00
_cell.angle_beta   90.00
_cell.angle_gamma   90.00
#
_symmetry.space_group_name_H-M   'P 1'
#
loop_
_entity.id
_entity.type
_entity.pdbx_description
1 polymer ?
#
loop_
_entity_poly.entity_id
_entity_poly.type
_entity_poly.pdbx_seq_one_letter_code
_entity_poly.pdbx_strand_id
1 'polypeptide(L)'
;MSIQPLAQTLEERIVLPQHETALPVLAVKVTDKFLENRFFKIKLDKTGAFSSLFDKKNKREVLKKGERGNVLTAYEDIPRDYDNWEISNYYTDKSWEVDSVVSIKPLSDGVRAGIEITRRFLSSTIVQRIWLYENTPKIDFENDIDWKESHILLKTAFPTDINADKATYDIQFGTVERPTHKNTSWDAAKFEVCAHKFADLSEYGYGVSLLNDCKYGYDIHDSVIRLTLIKCGNYPNPDADKCRHEFTYSLFPHSGDFREAGTVKLAYLLNSPLEAKKIESQNGTLPEEYSLLSIDSENVICETVKNAEDGDGVIVRLYECCNSRANVNLTLGFDFDDVYLTDLLENEERKLRKHGRTVNLTLKPFEIVTLKLK
;
A
#
# COMPACT_ATOMS: atom_id res chain seq x y z
N MET A 1 36.13 -10.62 4.11
CA MET A 1 35.29 -10.52 2.92
C MET A 1 34.32 -9.36 3.15
N SER A 2 34.55 -8.25 2.49
CA SER A 2 33.75 -7.03 2.62
C SER A 2 32.52 -7.15 1.72
N ILE A 3 31.33 -7.00 2.32
CA ILE A 3 30.08 -6.89 1.61
C ILE A 3 30.02 -5.46 1.07
N GLN A 4 30.16 -5.28 -0.24
CA GLN A 4 29.86 -4.02 -0.89
C GLN A 4 28.34 -3.88 -1.05
N PRO A 5 27.77 -2.68 -0.85
CA PRO A 5 26.33 -2.48 -1.00
C PRO A 5 25.93 -2.47 -2.48
N LEU A 6 24.84 -3.18 -2.77
CA LEU A 6 24.16 -3.31 -4.08
C LEU A 6 23.44 -2.02 -4.53
N ALA A 7 23.89 -0.85 -4.11
CA ALA A 7 23.21 0.43 -4.35
C ALA A 7 23.68 1.20 -5.60
N GLN A 8 24.40 0.56 -6.53
CA GLN A 8 24.96 1.28 -7.69
C GLN A 8 24.48 0.85 -9.08
N THR A 9 23.38 0.09 -9.22
CA THR A 9 22.94 -0.43 -10.53
C THR A 9 21.50 -0.08 -10.93
N LEU A 10 20.90 0.96 -10.37
CA LEU A 10 19.53 1.40 -10.75
C LEU A 10 19.50 2.66 -11.64
N GLU A 11 20.62 3.10 -12.20
CA GLU A 11 20.66 4.22 -13.17
C GLU A 11 20.70 3.80 -14.64
N GLU A 12 20.67 2.53 -14.97
CA GLU A 12 20.44 2.14 -16.36
C GLU A 12 18.96 2.29 -16.69
N ARG A 13 18.60 3.47 -17.22
CA ARG A 13 17.32 3.74 -17.88
C ARG A 13 17.07 2.61 -18.86
N ILE A 14 15.91 1.96 -18.77
CA ILE A 14 15.42 1.03 -19.77
C ILE A 14 15.34 1.80 -21.10
N VAL A 15 16.36 1.69 -21.93
CA VAL A 15 16.32 2.14 -23.32
C VAL A 15 15.60 1.02 -24.08
N LEU A 16 14.31 1.21 -24.32
CA LEU A 16 13.54 0.34 -25.19
C LEU A 16 14.21 0.34 -26.58
N PRO A 17 14.34 -0.82 -27.26
CA PRO A 17 14.89 -0.87 -28.60
C PRO A 17 14.09 0.05 -29.52
N GLN A 18 14.79 0.83 -30.36
CA GLN A 18 14.22 1.68 -31.40
C GLN A 18 13.62 0.81 -32.52
N HIS A 19 12.51 0.14 -32.25
CA HIS A 19 11.55 -0.17 -33.28
C HIS A 19 10.50 0.94 -33.19
N GLU A 20 10.31 1.64 -34.30
CA GLU A 20 9.33 2.69 -34.56
C GLU A 20 7.88 2.17 -34.45
N THR A 21 7.49 1.64 -33.34
CA THR A 21 6.11 1.66 -32.89
C THR A 21 5.98 2.89 -32.01
N ALA A 22 5.26 3.89 -32.53
CA ALA A 22 4.91 5.07 -31.74
C ALA A 22 4.43 4.60 -30.38
N LEU A 23 5.17 4.96 -29.31
CA LEU A 23 4.73 4.67 -27.94
C LEU A 23 3.30 5.18 -27.81
N PRO A 24 2.35 4.40 -27.31
CA PRO A 24 0.99 4.86 -27.15
C PRO A 24 1.02 6.18 -26.38
N VAL A 25 0.37 7.20 -26.95
CA VAL A 25 0.27 8.51 -26.30
C VAL A 25 -0.41 8.29 -24.97
N LEU A 26 0.30 8.51 -23.88
CA LEU A 26 -0.24 8.35 -22.52
C LEU A 26 -1.49 9.21 -22.38
N ALA A 27 -2.64 8.60 -22.09
CA ALA A 27 -3.90 9.32 -21.91
C ALA A 27 -3.98 9.99 -20.52
N VAL A 28 -2.83 10.41 -19.96
CA VAL A 28 -2.71 11.13 -18.71
C VAL A 28 -2.29 12.57 -19.00
N LYS A 29 -3.12 13.54 -18.61
CA LYS A 29 -2.84 14.97 -18.75
C LYS A 29 -2.27 15.51 -17.45
N VAL A 30 -1.16 16.23 -17.54
CA VAL A 30 -0.46 16.80 -16.38
C VAL A 30 -0.02 18.23 -16.65
N THR A 31 -0.25 19.09 -15.68
CA THR A 31 0.34 20.45 -15.57
C THR A 31 0.77 20.68 -14.13
N ASP A 32 1.34 21.84 -13.84
CA ASP A 32 1.69 22.28 -12.47
C ASP A 32 0.46 22.46 -11.55
N LYS A 33 -0.76 22.41 -12.09
CA LYS A 33 -2.02 22.71 -11.37
C LYS A 33 -3.01 21.56 -11.36
N PHE A 34 -2.86 20.58 -12.23
CA PHE A 34 -3.79 19.46 -12.30
C PHE A 34 -3.15 18.21 -12.91
N LEU A 35 -3.73 17.06 -12.52
CA LEU A 35 -3.53 15.77 -13.14
C LEU A 35 -4.89 15.20 -13.57
N GLU A 36 -4.94 14.54 -14.72
CA GLU A 36 -6.19 13.95 -15.19
C GLU A 36 -5.91 12.68 -16.00
N ASN A 37 -6.58 11.58 -15.66
CA ASN A 37 -6.65 10.36 -16.43
C ASN A 37 -8.12 9.97 -16.69
N ARG A 38 -8.38 8.75 -17.14
CA ARG A 38 -9.74 8.28 -17.35
C ARG A 38 -10.55 8.10 -16.07
N PHE A 39 -9.89 7.94 -14.92
CA PHE A 39 -10.53 7.69 -13.62
C PHE A 39 -10.73 8.96 -12.82
N PHE A 40 -9.71 9.82 -12.76
CA PHE A 40 -9.66 10.95 -11.85
C PHE A 40 -9.36 12.26 -12.56
N LYS A 41 -9.90 13.34 -11.98
CA LYS A 41 -9.46 14.71 -12.24
C LYS A 41 -9.08 15.35 -10.92
N ILE A 42 -7.80 15.65 -10.76
CA ILE A 42 -7.19 16.19 -9.55
C ILE A 42 -6.78 17.64 -9.80
N LYS A 43 -7.16 18.54 -8.91
CA LYS A 43 -6.67 19.93 -8.92
C LYS A 43 -5.75 20.14 -7.72
N LEU A 44 -4.65 20.83 -7.96
CA LEU A 44 -3.71 21.22 -6.91
C LEU A 44 -3.91 22.69 -6.52
N ASP A 45 -3.66 22.99 -5.26
CA ASP A 45 -3.47 24.34 -4.78
C ASP A 45 -1.99 24.77 -4.90
N LYS A 46 -1.67 25.97 -4.41
CA LYS A 46 -0.30 26.52 -4.43
C LYS A 46 0.71 25.75 -3.56
N THR A 47 0.23 24.96 -2.60
CA THR A 47 1.07 24.13 -1.72
C THR A 47 1.28 22.73 -2.27
N GLY A 48 0.64 22.39 -3.41
CA GLY A 48 0.64 21.04 -3.99
C GLY A 48 -0.30 20.06 -3.29
N ALA A 49 -1.15 20.53 -2.38
CA ALA A 49 -2.23 19.74 -1.82
C ALA A 49 -3.40 19.65 -2.82
N PHE A 50 -4.20 18.59 -2.72
CA PHE A 50 -5.38 18.42 -3.58
C PHE A 50 -6.50 19.36 -3.12
N SER A 51 -6.84 20.32 -3.94
CA SER A 51 -8.02 21.18 -3.72
C SER A 51 -9.31 20.54 -4.26
N SER A 52 -9.20 19.48 -5.08
CA SER A 52 -10.29 18.67 -5.59
C SER A 52 -9.73 17.33 -6.09
N LEU A 53 -10.45 16.25 -5.81
CA LEU A 53 -10.22 14.92 -6.36
C LEU A 53 -11.57 14.38 -6.84
N PHE A 54 -11.85 14.57 -8.12
CA PHE A 54 -13.12 14.13 -8.72
C PHE A 54 -12.98 12.74 -9.33
N ASP A 55 -13.77 11.78 -8.84
CA ASP A 55 -13.92 10.44 -9.40
C ASP A 55 -14.89 10.48 -10.58
N LYS A 56 -14.36 10.28 -11.79
CA LYS A 56 -15.13 10.34 -13.04
C LYS A 56 -16.07 9.17 -13.22
N LYS A 57 -15.69 7.97 -12.72
CA LYS A 57 -16.52 6.76 -12.82
C LYS A 57 -17.75 6.88 -11.94
N ASN A 58 -17.55 7.30 -10.70
CA ASN A 58 -18.62 7.44 -9.72
C ASN A 58 -19.27 8.84 -9.73
N LYS A 59 -18.77 9.78 -10.56
CA LYS A 59 -19.29 11.14 -10.75
C LYS A 59 -19.42 11.92 -9.43
N ARG A 60 -18.44 11.79 -8.53
CA ARG A 60 -18.45 12.45 -7.22
C ARG A 60 -17.11 13.06 -6.85
N GLU A 61 -17.12 14.06 -5.99
CA GLU A 61 -15.94 14.53 -5.30
C GLU A 61 -15.57 13.52 -4.21
N VAL A 62 -14.28 13.20 -4.09
CA VAL A 62 -13.76 12.28 -3.08
C VAL A 62 -13.49 13.00 -1.78
N LEU A 63 -13.05 14.27 -1.88
CA LEU A 63 -12.71 15.08 -0.72
C LEU A 63 -13.94 15.77 -0.16
N LYS A 64 -13.98 15.94 1.16
CA LYS A 64 -14.99 16.72 1.85
C LYS A 64 -14.98 18.17 1.35
N LYS A 65 -16.15 18.72 1.12
CA LYS A 65 -16.31 20.08 0.55
C LYS A 65 -15.54 21.11 1.35
N GLY A 66 -14.64 21.84 0.66
CA GLY A 66 -13.82 22.90 1.24
C GLY A 66 -12.55 22.42 1.93
N GLU A 67 -12.35 21.11 2.04
CA GLU A 67 -11.15 20.52 2.61
C GLU A 67 -10.13 20.17 1.51
N ARG A 68 -8.88 19.92 1.92
CA ARG A 68 -7.78 19.58 1.02
C ARG A 68 -7.23 18.19 1.32
N GLY A 69 -6.88 17.44 0.29
CA GLY A 69 -6.25 16.12 0.42
C GLY A 69 -4.75 16.17 0.22
N ASN A 70 -4.04 15.17 0.72
CA ASN A 70 -2.57 15.08 0.71
C ASN A 70 -1.90 16.28 1.38
N VAL A 71 -2.49 16.75 2.47
CA VAL A 71 -1.90 17.82 3.29
C VAL A 71 -0.84 17.19 4.20
N LEU A 72 0.41 17.63 4.05
CA LEU A 72 1.49 17.24 4.95
C LEU A 72 1.47 18.13 6.17
N THR A 73 1.35 17.54 7.35
CA THR A 73 1.32 18.24 8.63
C THR A 73 2.40 17.70 9.55
N ALA A 74 3.22 18.57 10.07
CA ALA A 74 4.20 18.32 11.10
C ALA A 74 3.60 18.65 12.46
N TYR A 75 3.65 17.73 13.41
CA TYR A 75 3.16 17.89 14.78
C TYR A 75 4.33 17.89 15.74
N GLU A 76 4.29 18.69 16.79
CA GLU A 76 5.24 18.60 17.90
C GLU A 76 4.99 17.30 18.65
N ASP A 77 6.01 16.43 18.73
CA ASP A 77 5.91 15.11 19.34
C ASP A 77 6.94 14.99 20.48
N ILE A 78 6.51 15.39 21.68
CA ILE A 78 7.32 15.36 22.90
C ILE A 78 6.56 14.56 23.96
N PRO A 79 6.50 13.22 23.85
CA PRO A 79 5.92 12.39 24.90
C PRO A 79 6.77 12.47 26.17
N ARG A 80 6.17 12.08 27.28
CA ARG A 80 6.78 12.19 28.60
C ARG A 80 8.07 11.38 28.76
N ASP A 81 8.05 10.13 28.23
CA ASP A 81 9.14 9.17 28.33
C ASP A 81 9.25 8.38 27.02
N TYR A 82 10.43 7.84 26.69
CA TYR A 82 10.66 6.89 25.60
C TYR A 82 10.10 7.37 24.24
N ASP A 83 10.42 8.58 23.86
CA ASP A 83 9.83 9.28 22.73
C ASP A 83 10.07 8.63 21.36
N ASN A 84 10.98 7.63 21.26
CA ASN A 84 11.09 6.82 20.04
C ASN A 84 9.94 5.81 19.88
N TRP A 85 9.24 5.45 20.97
CA TRP A 85 8.14 4.47 20.96
C TRP A 85 6.78 5.07 21.28
N GLU A 86 6.74 6.10 22.11
CA GLU A 86 5.50 6.69 22.57
C GLU A 86 5.03 7.83 21.67
N ILE A 87 3.71 7.92 21.49
CA ILE A 87 3.01 9.11 20.99
C ILE A 87 2.00 9.50 22.05
N SER A 88 2.03 10.75 22.51
CA SER A 88 1.05 11.25 23.48
C SER A 88 -0.18 11.80 22.77
N ASN A 89 -1.36 11.64 23.37
CA ASN A 89 -2.63 12.09 22.79
C ASN A 89 -2.72 13.61 22.58
N TYR A 90 -1.85 14.39 23.20
CA TYR A 90 -1.75 15.85 23.04
C TYR A 90 -0.83 16.28 21.90
N TYR A 91 -0.29 15.36 21.08
CA TYR A 91 0.54 15.73 19.92
C TYR A 91 -0.19 16.67 18.94
N THR A 92 -1.52 16.64 18.93
CA THR A 92 -2.34 17.52 18.09
C THR A 92 -2.42 18.98 18.53
N ASP A 93 -1.95 19.29 19.75
CA ASP A 93 -2.07 20.64 20.33
C ASP A 93 -1.22 21.67 19.59
N LYS A 94 -0.14 21.22 18.91
CA LYS A 94 0.73 22.10 18.13
C LYS A 94 1.18 21.45 16.83
N SER A 95 0.88 22.13 15.74
CA SER A 95 1.18 21.63 14.40
C SER A 95 1.48 22.75 13.41
N TRP A 96 2.14 22.37 12.32
CA TRP A 96 2.45 23.23 11.19
C TRP A 96 2.16 22.51 9.88
N GLU A 97 1.54 23.17 8.95
CA GLU A 97 1.45 22.66 7.58
C GLU A 97 2.82 22.79 6.89
N VAL A 98 3.21 21.75 6.15
CA VAL A 98 4.43 21.74 5.34
C VAL A 98 4.10 22.35 3.97
N ASP A 99 3.98 23.66 3.91
CA ASP A 99 3.50 24.44 2.75
C ASP A 99 4.58 25.20 1.98
N SER A 100 5.84 25.17 2.46
CA SER A 100 6.97 25.88 1.83
C SER A 100 7.42 25.15 0.56
N VAL A 101 6.75 25.43 -0.55
CA VAL A 101 7.04 24.83 -1.86
C VAL A 101 8.22 25.53 -2.53
N VAL A 102 9.22 24.73 -2.94
CA VAL A 102 10.37 25.16 -3.72
C VAL A 102 10.10 25.04 -5.22
N SER A 103 9.46 23.92 -5.64
CA SER A 103 9.11 23.71 -7.05
C SER A 103 7.95 22.74 -7.21
N ILE A 104 7.18 22.91 -8.28
CA ILE A 104 6.19 21.96 -8.79
C ILE A 104 6.50 21.75 -10.27
N LYS A 105 6.75 20.49 -10.69
CA LYS A 105 7.15 20.16 -12.06
C LYS A 105 6.37 18.97 -12.57
N PRO A 106 5.74 19.06 -13.76
CA PRO A 106 5.22 17.87 -14.42
C PRO A 106 6.35 16.89 -14.78
N LEU A 107 6.04 15.60 -14.73
CA LEU A 107 6.97 14.54 -15.11
C LEU A 107 6.24 13.37 -15.77
N SER A 108 6.97 12.56 -16.54
CA SER A 108 6.49 11.32 -17.15
C SER A 108 7.66 10.38 -17.38
N ASP A 109 7.43 9.08 -17.20
CA ASP A 109 8.40 8.02 -17.52
C ASP A 109 7.99 7.18 -18.73
N GLY A 110 6.92 7.58 -19.44
CA GLY A 110 6.39 6.89 -20.63
C GLY A 110 5.34 5.82 -20.29
N VAL A 111 5.20 5.39 -19.04
CA VAL A 111 4.20 4.43 -18.56
C VAL A 111 3.16 5.12 -17.68
N ARG A 112 3.59 6.11 -16.92
CA ARG A 112 2.78 6.93 -16.02
C ARG A 112 3.19 8.41 -16.15
N ALA A 113 2.31 9.30 -15.76
CA ALA A 113 2.61 10.72 -15.70
C ALA A 113 2.16 11.32 -14.36
N GLY A 114 2.85 12.36 -13.93
CA GLY A 114 2.66 12.87 -12.59
C GLY A 114 3.27 14.25 -12.37
N ILE A 115 3.39 14.62 -11.11
CA ILE A 115 3.94 15.90 -10.64
C ILE A 115 4.97 15.60 -9.56
N GLU A 116 6.15 16.20 -9.68
CA GLU A 116 7.13 16.28 -8.60
C GLU A 116 6.97 17.60 -7.85
N ILE A 117 6.85 17.51 -6.54
CA ILE A 117 6.74 18.65 -5.63
C ILE A 117 7.90 18.59 -4.66
N THR A 118 8.73 19.64 -4.66
CA THR A 118 9.80 19.80 -3.68
C THR A 118 9.35 20.82 -2.63
N ARG A 119 9.42 20.42 -1.36
CA ARG A 119 9.11 21.28 -0.20
C ARG A 119 10.29 21.35 0.75
N ARG A 120 10.34 22.42 1.53
CA ARG A 120 11.24 22.53 2.69
C ARG A 120 10.42 22.60 3.97
N PHE A 121 10.95 21.96 4.99
CA PHE A 121 10.45 22.08 6.35
C PHE A 121 11.66 22.19 7.28
N LEU A 122 11.84 23.34 7.91
CA LEU A 122 13.04 23.66 8.71
C LEU A 122 14.34 23.33 7.96
N SER A 123 15.10 22.34 8.41
CA SER A 123 16.35 21.87 7.79
C SER A 123 16.16 20.72 6.80
N SER A 124 14.95 20.17 6.72
CA SER A 124 14.60 19.00 5.93
C SER A 124 14.12 19.35 4.53
N THR A 125 14.33 18.43 3.59
CA THR A 125 13.84 18.53 2.22
C THR A 125 12.93 17.35 1.92
N ILE A 126 11.76 17.63 1.36
CA ILE A 126 10.74 16.64 0.99
C ILE A 126 10.52 16.71 -0.52
N VAL A 127 10.84 15.63 -1.22
CA VAL A 127 10.49 15.44 -2.64
C VAL A 127 9.38 14.42 -2.72
N GLN A 128 8.24 14.82 -3.23
CA GLN A 128 7.09 13.95 -3.40
C GLN A 128 6.70 13.91 -4.87
N ARG A 129 6.59 12.68 -5.44
CA ARG A 129 6.11 12.46 -6.80
C ARG A 129 4.72 11.85 -6.74
N ILE A 130 3.74 12.54 -7.32
CA ILE A 130 2.35 12.10 -7.38
C ILE A 130 2.08 11.56 -8.77
N TRP A 131 1.76 10.28 -8.88
CA TRP A 131 1.63 9.57 -10.14
C TRP A 131 0.20 9.14 -10.45
N LEU A 132 -0.19 9.30 -11.71
CA LEU A 132 -1.37 8.68 -12.31
C LEU A 132 -0.98 7.70 -13.41
N TYR A 133 -1.76 6.64 -13.49
CA TYR A 133 -1.65 5.59 -14.49
C TYR A 133 -2.81 5.68 -15.49
N GLU A 134 -2.58 5.23 -16.72
CA GLU A 134 -3.64 5.17 -17.71
C GLU A 134 -4.73 4.16 -17.34
N ASN A 135 -4.32 2.97 -16.88
CA ASN A 135 -5.19 1.80 -16.72
C ASN A 135 -5.39 1.34 -15.27
N THR A 136 -4.83 2.02 -14.30
CA THR A 136 -4.95 1.66 -12.88
C THR A 136 -5.62 2.78 -12.10
N PRO A 137 -6.72 2.50 -11.37
CA PRO A 137 -7.48 3.52 -10.65
C PRO A 137 -6.89 3.81 -9.25
N LYS A 138 -5.58 4.05 -9.17
CA LYS A 138 -4.91 4.47 -7.93
C LYS A 138 -4.05 5.70 -8.19
N ILE A 139 -3.72 6.39 -7.11
CA ILE A 139 -2.85 7.57 -7.10
C ILE A 139 -1.68 7.23 -6.19
N ASP A 140 -0.48 7.13 -6.75
CA ASP A 140 0.73 6.84 -5.96
C ASP A 140 1.44 8.12 -5.55
N PHE A 141 1.96 8.11 -4.33
CA PHE A 141 2.75 9.18 -3.74
C PHE A 141 4.12 8.59 -3.36
N GLU A 142 5.09 8.71 -4.24
CA GLU A 142 6.48 8.34 -3.96
C GLU A 142 7.15 9.48 -3.20
N ASN A 143 7.76 9.18 -2.09
CA ASN A 143 8.40 10.15 -1.23
C ASN A 143 9.89 9.85 -1.10
N ASP A 144 10.69 10.91 -1.21
CA ASP A 144 12.14 10.92 -0.97
C ASP A 144 12.42 12.12 -0.04
N ILE A 145 12.70 11.82 1.22
CA ILE A 145 12.76 12.82 2.29
C ILE A 145 14.11 12.75 2.99
N ASP A 146 14.89 13.84 2.89
CA ASP A 146 16.08 14.06 3.72
C ASP A 146 15.63 14.72 5.04
N TRP A 147 15.37 13.89 6.07
CA TRP A 147 14.81 14.33 7.34
C TRP A 147 15.90 14.62 8.38
N LYS A 148 15.81 15.79 9.03
CA LYS A 148 16.79 16.28 9.99
C LYS A 148 16.19 16.78 11.32
N GLU A 149 14.88 16.70 11.45
CA GLU A 149 14.18 17.26 12.61
C GLU A 149 14.11 16.25 13.75
N SER A 150 13.91 16.79 14.97
CA SER A 150 13.66 16.01 16.19
C SER A 150 12.35 16.43 16.81
N HIS A 151 11.71 15.51 17.53
CA HIS A 151 10.44 15.74 18.22
C HIS A 151 9.32 16.20 17.26
N ILE A 152 9.35 15.71 16.04
CA ILE A 152 8.34 15.97 15.03
C ILE A 152 7.73 14.66 14.52
N LEU A 153 6.40 14.63 14.52
CA LEU A 153 5.60 13.61 13.87
C LEU A 153 5.06 14.17 12.55
N LEU A 154 5.47 13.61 11.41
CA LEU A 154 5.00 14.02 10.10
C LEU A 154 3.88 13.11 9.63
N LYS A 155 2.72 13.67 9.26
CA LYS A 155 1.57 12.93 8.74
C LYS A 155 1.07 13.51 7.43
N THR A 156 0.44 12.67 6.61
CA THR A 156 -0.42 13.08 5.49
C THR A 156 -1.88 12.91 5.87
N ALA A 157 -2.77 13.73 5.31
CA ALA A 157 -4.20 13.71 5.61
C ALA A 157 -5.06 13.77 4.33
N PHE A 158 -6.15 12.99 4.35
CA PHE A 158 -7.19 12.95 3.31
C PHE A 158 -8.58 13.05 3.96
N PRO A 159 -9.12 14.26 4.13
CA PRO A 159 -10.52 14.46 4.51
C PRO A 159 -11.43 13.99 3.39
N THR A 160 -12.15 12.89 3.58
CA THR A 160 -13.02 12.27 2.56
C THR A 160 -14.48 12.65 2.76
N ASP A 161 -15.25 12.64 1.68
CA ASP A 161 -16.72 12.81 1.73
C ASP A 161 -17.40 11.45 1.89
N ILE A 162 -17.08 10.75 2.99
CA ILE A 162 -17.59 9.44 3.36
C ILE A 162 -18.20 9.51 4.76
N ASN A 163 -19.39 8.92 4.93
CA ASN A 163 -20.05 8.82 6.20
C ASN A 163 -20.00 7.37 6.71
N ALA A 164 -19.06 7.09 7.60
CA ALA A 164 -18.88 5.78 8.21
C ALA A 164 -18.48 5.90 9.69
N ASP A 165 -19.06 5.06 10.53
CA ASP A 165 -18.76 4.98 11.96
C ASP A 165 -17.64 4.02 12.30
N LYS A 166 -17.14 3.29 11.31
CA LYS A 166 -16.01 2.36 11.40
C LYS A 166 -15.10 2.47 10.20
N ALA A 167 -13.82 2.19 10.41
CA ALA A 167 -12.83 2.00 9.37
C ALA A 167 -12.23 0.59 9.48
N THR A 168 -11.82 0.02 8.36
CA THR A 168 -11.18 -1.30 8.27
C THR A 168 -9.66 -1.13 8.15
N TYR A 169 -8.92 -1.94 8.90
CA TYR A 169 -7.46 -1.91 8.94
C TYR A 169 -6.90 -3.29 8.64
N ASP A 170 -5.93 -3.36 7.74
CA ASP A 170 -5.21 -4.59 7.45
C ASP A 170 -4.36 -5.03 8.67
N ILE A 171 -4.48 -6.30 9.02
CA ILE A 171 -3.67 -6.96 10.03
C ILE A 171 -3.11 -8.27 9.47
N GLN A 172 -2.32 -9.00 10.25
CA GLN A 172 -1.81 -10.31 9.87
C GLN A 172 -2.96 -11.25 9.51
N PHE A 173 -2.96 -11.76 8.26
CA PHE A 173 -3.93 -12.72 7.74
C PHE A 173 -5.40 -12.31 7.87
N GLY A 174 -5.67 -11.00 7.78
CA GLY A 174 -7.06 -10.53 7.85
C GLY A 174 -7.18 -9.03 8.06
N THR A 175 -8.34 -8.63 8.54
CA THR A 175 -8.66 -7.22 8.82
C THR A 175 -9.34 -7.07 10.17
N VAL A 176 -9.27 -5.87 10.73
CA VAL A 176 -10.00 -5.47 11.95
C VAL A 176 -10.73 -4.16 11.71
N GLU A 177 -11.94 -4.07 12.19
CA GLU A 177 -12.71 -2.81 12.21
C GLU A 177 -12.45 -2.05 13.52
N ARG A 178 -12.30 -0.72 13.41
CA ARG A 178 -12.21 0.19 14.56
C ARG A 178 -13.12 1.39 14.35
N PRO A 179 -13.71 1.95 15.43
CA PRO A 179 -14.60 3.11 15.33
C PRO A 179 -13.84 4.35 14.83
N THR A 180 -14.54 5.20 14.09
CA THR A 180 -14.04 6.50 13.61
C THR A 180 -14.36 7.64 14.58
N HIS A 181 -15.10 7.36 15.65
CA HIS A 181 -15.51 8.33 16.69
C HIS A 181 -14.71 8.15 17.99
N LYS A 182 -14.81 9.13 18.88
CA LYS A 182 -14.15 9.15 20.22
C LYS A 182 -15.19 9.19 21.34
N ASN A 183 -16.29 8.42 21.20
CA ASN A 183 -17.43 8.49 22.12
C ASN A 183 -17.15 7.94 23.53
N THR A 184 -16.19 7.03 23.64
CA THR A 184 -15.75 6.48 24.92
C THR A 184 -14.29 6.76 25.16
N SER A 185 -13.82 6.64 26.41
CA SER A 185 -12.39 6.75 26.72
C SER A 185 -11.54 5.67 26.02
N TRP A 186 -12.13 4.49 25.78
CA TRP A 186 -11.51 3.41 25.01
C TRP A 186 -11.30 3.80 23.55
N ASP A 187 -12.30 4.45 22.94
CA ASP A 187 -12.21 4.92 21.56
C ASP A 187 -11.24 6.09 21.44
N ALA A 188 -11.29 7.03 22.41
CA ALA A 188 -10.37 8.17 22.46
C ALA A 188 -8.90 7.74 22.63
N ALA A 189 -8.65 6.63 23.35
CA ALA A 189 -7.30 6.09 23.51
C ALA A 189 -6.71 5.49 22.21
N LYS A 190 -7.54 5.21 21.19
CA LYS A 190 -7.11 4.70 19.87
C LYS A 190 -6.82 5.84 18.90
N PHE A 191 -6.15 6.88 19.36
CA PHE A 191 -5.85 8.08 18.57
C PHE A 191 -4.77 7.83 17.47
N GLU A 192 -3.98 6.78 17.61
CA GLU A 192 -3.06 6.24 16.61
C GLU A 192 -3.13 4.72 16.69
N VAL A 193 -3.30 4.04 15.55
CA VAL A 193 -3.44 2.59 15.50
C VAL A 193 -2.59 2.00 14.37
N CYS A 194 -2.21 0.74 14.53
CA CYS A 194 -1.45 0.03 13.52
C CYS A 194 -2.37 -0.56 12.45
N ALA A 195 -1.97 -0.40 11.19
CA ALA A 195 -2.39 -1.23 10.08
C ALA A 195 -1.16 -1.57 9.22
N HIS A 196 -1.20 -2.68 8.48
CA HIS A 196 -0.04 -3.07 7.69
C HIS A 196 -0.10 -2.46 6.29
N LYS A 197 -0.76 -3.11 5.35
CA LYS A 197 -0.70 -2.72 3.94
C LYS A 197 -1.72 -1.64 3.56
N PHE A 198 -2.82 -1.54 4.31
CA PHE A 198 -3.86 -0.55 4.02
C PHE A 198 -4.76 -0.26 5.23
N ALA A 199 -5.42 0.88 5.17
CA ALA A 199 -6.65 1.16 5.90
C ALA A 199 -7.72 1.65 4.91
N ASP A 200 -8.98 1.35 5.20
CA ASP A 200 -10.12 1.65 4.34
C ASP A 200 -11.23 2.32 5.12
N LEU A 201 -11.83 3.33 4.50
CA LEU A 201 -13.03 3.97 5.00
C LEU A 201 -14.10 3.90 3.91
N SER A 202 -15.17 3.14 4.17
CA SER A 202 -16.24 2.91 3.22
C SER A 202 -17.60 3.18 3.82
N GLU A 203 -18.47 3.82 3.02
CA GLU A 203 -19.93 3.87 3.19
C GLU A 203 -20.58 2.87 2.23
N TYR A 204 -21.91 2.73 2.27
CA TYR A 204 -22.58 1.86 1.33
C TYR A 204 -22.34 2.28 -0.12
N GLY A 205 -21.67 1.40 -0.88
CA GLY A 205 -21.44 1.56 -2.32
C GLY A 205 -20.22 2.39 -2.73
N TYR A 206 -19.48 2.98 -1.78
CA TYR A 206 -18.27 3.76 -2.09
C TYR A 206 -17.27 3.79 -0.94
N GLY A 207 -15.99 3.74 -1.26
CA GLY A 207 -14.93 3.78 -0.27
C GLY A 207 -13.65 4.47 -0.77
N VAL A 208 -12.75 4.68 0.19
CA VAL A 208 -11.39 5.17 -0.06
C VAL A 208 -10.43 4.35 0.79
N SER A 209 -9.54 3.62 0.13
CA SER A 209 -8.45 2.93 0.79
C SER A 209 -7.17 3.77 0.71
N LEU A 210 -6.40 3.82 1.79
CA LEU A 210 -5.05 4.37 1.82
C LEU A 210 -4.07 3.22 2.06
N LEU A 211 -3.29 2.92 1.03
CA LEU A 211 -2.31 1.83 1.00
C LEU A 211 -0.92 2.39 1.32
N ASN A 212 -0.02 1.54 1.83
CA ASN A 212 1.38 1.89 2.05
C ASN A 212 2.30 0.67 1.86
N ASP A 213 3.60 0.93 1.69
CA ASP A 213 4.64 -0.10 1.56
C ASP A 213 5.43 -0.36 2.86
N CYS A 214 5.42 0.57 3.82
CA CYS A 214 6.20 0.43 5.07
C CYS A 214 5.77 1.36 6.21
N LYS A 215 4.64 2.08 6.09
CA LYS A 215 4.16 3.03 7.10
C LYS A 215 2.90 2.51 7.79
N TYR A 216 3.00 2.18 9.09
CA TYR A 216 1.98 1.40 9.79
C TYR A 216 1.15 2.21 10.78
N GLY A 217 1.45 3.49 10.99
CA GLY A 217 0.71 4.35 11.90
C GLY A 217 -0.46 5.03 11.19
N TYR A 218 -1.68 4.69 11.55
CA TYR A 218 -2.90 5.28 11.00
C TYR A 218 -3.74 5.94 12.09
N ASP A 219 -4.45 6.96 11.66
CA ASP A 219 -5.52 7.56 12.44
C ASP A 219 -6.66 7.90 11.49
N ILE A 220 -7.83 7.31 11.74
CA ILE A 220 -9.06 7.59 10.99
C ILE A 220 -10.12 8.02 11.97
N HIS A 221 -10.35 9.33 12.02
CA HIS A 221 -11.39 9.91 12.87
C HIS A 221 -12.29 10.82 12.04
N ASP A 222 -13.59 10.75 12.33
CA ASP A 222 -14.65 11.33 11.52
C ASP A 222 -14.53 10.82 10.07
N SER A 223 -14.29 11.66 9.11
CA SER A 223 -14.10 11.26 7.72
C SER A 223 -12.67 11.55 7.23
N VAL A 224 -11.68 11.67 8.13
CA VAL A 224 -10.30 11.99 7.77
C VAL A 224 -9.41 10.79 7.94
N ILE A 225 -8.81 10.34 6.84
CA ILE A 225 -7.79 9.28 6.84
C ILE A 225 -6.42 9.95 6.95
N ARG A 226 -5.64 9.57 7.97
CA ARG A 226 -4.25 10.04 8.15
C ARG A 226 -3.29 8.87 8.21
N LEU A 227 -2.09 9.08 7.66
CA LEU A 227 -0.97 8.15 7.73
C LEU A 227 0.23 8.87 8.31
N THR A 228 0.84 8.27 9.33
CA THR A 228 2.13 8.71 9.88
C THR A 228 3.25 8.33 8.92
N LEU A 229 4.02 9.32 8.48
CA LEU A 229 5.12 9.15 7.53
C LEU A 229 6.47 9.02 8.23
N ILE A 230 6.74 9.89 9.22
CA ILE A 230 7.99 9.90 10.00
C ILE A 230 7.63 10.28 11.44
N LYS A 231 8.24 9.55 12.39
CA LYS A 231 8.27 9.89 13.80
C LYS A 231 9.72 9.97 14.25
N CYS A 232 10.15 11.10 14.75
CA CYS A 232 11.55 11.34 15.07
C CYS A 232 11.71 11.79 16.53
N GLY A 233 11.89 10.81 17.41
CA GLY A 233 12.25 11.03 18.82
C GLY A 233 13.75 11.17 19.04
N ASN A 234 14.17 11.30 20.31
CA ASN A 234 15.58 11.41 20.70
C ASN A 234 16.05 10.36 21.70
N TYR A 235 15.14 9.64 22.35
CA TYR A 235 15.48 8.67 23.39
C TYR A 235 14.78 7.32 23.14
N PRO A 236 15.50 6.20 23.20
CA PRO A 236 16.91 6.05 23.62
C PRO A 236 17.93 6.32 22.50
N ASN A 237 17.50 6.48 21.26
CA ASN A 237 18.39 6.81 20.15
C ASN A 237 18.23 8.30 19.77
N PRO A 238 19.27 9.15 20.02
CA PRO A 238 19.18 10.58 19.74
C PRO A 238 19.13 10.93 18.26
N ASP A 239 19.51 9.99 17.38
CA ASP A 239 19.53 10.15 15.92
C ASP A 239 18.46 9.29 15.23
N ALA A 240 17.47 8.83 16.00
CA ALA A 240 16.37 8.05 15.42
C ALA A 240 15.71 8.78 14.26
N ASP A 241 15.58 8.07 13.13
CA ASP A 241 14.89 8.54 11.92
C ASP A 241 15.44 9.85 11.27
N LYS A 242 16.59 10.37 11.74
CA LYS A 242 17.31 11.47 11.11
C LYS A 242 18.13 10.96 9.93
N CYS A 243 17.48 10.60 8.86
CA CYS A 243 18.10 10.05 7.67
C CYS A 243 17.28 10.32 6.42
N ARG A 244 17.71 9.76 5.29
CA ARG A 244 16.90 9.74 4.09
C ARG A 244 15.87 8.62 4.17
N HIS A 245 14.61 8.96 3.90
CA HIS A 245 13.48 8.06 3.84
C HIS A 245 12.96 7.95 2.42
N GLU A 246 12.80 6.73 1.93
CA GLU A 246 12.16 6.43 0.66
C GLU A 246 10.99 5.49 0.91
N PHE A 247 9.78 5.89 0.51
CA PHE A 247 8.57 5.09 0.70
C PHE A 247 7.45 5.56 -0.21
N THR A 248 6.47 4.69 -0.43
CA THR A 248 5.28 4.96 -1.23
C THR A 248 4.01 4.70 -0.44
N TYR A 249 3.04 5.60 -0.56
CA TYR A 249 1.66 5.32 -0.21
C TYR A 249 0.75 5.57 -1.41
N SER A 250 -0.43 4.96 -1.42
CA SER A 250 -1.36 5.07 -2.55
C SER A 250 -2.77 5.35 -2.06
N LEU A 251 -3.44 6.32 -2.68
CA LEU A 251 -4.86 6.57 -2.46
C LEU A 251 -5.67 5.84 -3.52
N PHE A 252 -6.65 5.07 -3.08
CA PHE A 252 -7.50 4.26 -3.93
C PHE A 252 -8.99 4.52 -3.63
N PRO A 253 -9.61 5.54 -4.26
CA PRO A 253 -11.06 5.70 -4.27
C PRO A 253 -11.70 4.59 -5.09
N HIS A 254 -12.80 3.99 -4.61
CA HIS A 254 -13.41 2.83 -5.25
C HIS A 254 -14.93 2.75 -5.04
N SER A 255 -15.60 2.01 -5.93
CA SER A 255 -16.99 1.60 -5.74
C SER A 255 -17.05 0.41 -4.77
N GLY A 256 -18.12 0.30 -3.99
CA GLY A 256 -18.30 -0.75 -3.01
C GLY A 256 -17.40 -0.58 -1.78
N ASP A 257 -17.18 -1.66 -1.04
CA ASP A 257 -16.22 -1.72 0.06
C ASP A 257 -14.84 -2.26 -0.39
N PHE A 258 -13.88 -2.35 0.53
CA PHE A 258 -12.52 -2.83 0.24
C PHE A 258 -12.48 -4.25 -0.36
N ARG A 259 -13.49 -5.10 -0.07
CA ARG A 259 -13.60 -6.48 -0.58
C ARG A 259 -13.98 -6.48 -2.05
N GLU A 260 -15.06 -5.76 -2.39
CA GLU A 260 -15.56 -5.63 -3.77
C GLU A 260 -14.57 -4.89 -4.67
N ALA A 261 -13.82 -3.94 -4.10
CA ALA A 261 -12.80 -3.18 -4.80
C ALA A 261 -11.50 -3.95 -5.03
N GLY A 262 -11.27 -5.06 -4.33
CA GLY A 262 -10.03 -5.82 -4.42
C GLY A 262 -8.84 -5.12 -3.77
N THR A 263 -9.08 -4.29 -2.76
CA THR A 263 -8.04 -3.50 -2.05
C THR A 263 -6.90 -4.37 -1.53
N VAL A 264 -7.20 -5.56 -0.99
CA VAL A 264 -6.18 -6.48 -0.48
C VAL A 264 -5.16 -6.84 -1.56
N LYS A 265 -5.62 -7.22 -2.76
CA LYS A 265 -4.73 -7.56 -3.90
C LYS A 265 -3.91 -6.36 -4.35
N LEU A 266 -4.54 -5.18 -4.43
CA LEU A 266 -3.84 -3.95 -4.82
C LEU A 266 -2.76 -3.56 -3.79
N ALA A 267 -3.03 -3.77 -2.50
CA ALA A 267 -2.07 -3.54 -1.43
C ALA A 267 -0.90 -4.53 -1.47
N TYR A 268 -1.14 -5.79 -1.82
CA TYR A 268 -0.06 -6.75 -2.09
C TYR A 268 0.79 -6.33 -3.28
N LEU A 269 0.20 -5.87 -4.39
CA LEU A 269 0.95 -5.39 -5.55
C LEU A 269 1.83 -4.17 -5.24
N LEU A 270 1.43 -3.31 -4.30
CA LEU A 270 2.27 -2.21 -3.83
C LEU A 270 3.47 -2.71 -3.00
N ASN A 271 3.25 -3.73 -2.16
CA ASN A 271 4.27 -4.28 -1.24
C ASN A 271 5.18 -5.32 -1.89
N SER A 272 4.73 -5.95 -2.96
CA SER A 272 5.46 -6.97 -3.73
C SER A 272 5.31 -6.65 -5.23
N PRO A 273 5.98 -5.60 -5.72
CA PRO A 273 5.86 -5.18 -7.11
C PRO A 273 6.42 -6.24 -8.06
N LEU A 274 5.92 -6.23 -9.29
CA LEU A 274 6.44 -7.10 -10.36
C LEU A 274 7.88 -6.71 -10.69
N GLU A 275 8.74 -7.72 -10.78
CA GLU A 275 10.12 -7.54 -11.21
C GLU A 275 10.24 -7.77 -12.73
N ALA A 276 10.92 -6.87 -13.42
CA ALA A 276 11.23 -6.99 -14.84
C ALA A 276 12.73 -7.19 -15.04
N LYS A 277 13.11 -8.22 -15.82
CA LYS A 277 14.49 -8.49 -16.17
C LYS A 277 14.65 -8.56 -17.68
N LYS A 278 15.51 -7.73 -18.24
CA LYS A 278 15.90 -7.82 -19.65
C LYS A 278 16.80 -9.03 -19.86
N ILE A 279 16.45 -9.86 -20.82
CA ILE A 279 17.24 -11.04 -21.21
C ILE A 279 17.51 -10.99 -22.72
N GLU A 280 18.60 -11.63 -23.14
CA GLU A 280 18.86 -11.86 -24.56
C GLU A 280 17.90 -12.92 -25.12
N SER A 281 17.63 -12.85 -26.43
CA SER A 281 16.83 -13.87 -27.14
C SER A 281 17.52 -15.23 -27.02
N GLN A 282 16.78 -16.24 -26.59
CA GLN A 282 17.29 -17.59 -26.35
C GLN A 282 16.40 -18.63 -27.04
N ASN A 283 16.99 -19.70 -27.53
CA ASN A 283 16.24 -20.86 -27.96
C ASN A 283 15.93 -21.73 -26.73
N GLY A 284 14.67 -21.87 -26.39
CA GLY A 284 14.20 -22.64 -25.24
C GLY A 284 12.96 -23.45 -25.55
N THR A 285 12.60 -24.35 -24.64
CA THR A 285 11.40 -25.19 -24.70
C THR A 285 10.34 -24.81 -23.68
N LEU A 286 10.62 -23.80 -22.83
CA LEU A 286 9.66 -23.32 -21.84
C LEU A 286 8.58 -22.48 -22.52
N PRO A 287 7.32 -22.53 -22.03
CA PRO A 287 6.27 -21.66 -22.54
C PRO A 287 6.56 -20.17 -22.25
N GLU A 288 5.96 -19.28 -23.04
CA GLU A 288 6.08 -17.83 -22.84
C GLU A 288 5.43 -17.37 -21.52
N GLU A 289 4.41 -18.09 -21.06
CA GLU A 289 3.72 -17.84 -19.80
C GLU A 289 3.72 -19.10 -18.94
N TYR A 290 4.03 -18.95 -17.66
CA TYR A 290 4.01 -20.04 -16.69
C TYR A 290 3.51 -19.55 -15.33
N SER A 291 2.54 -20.26 -14.76
CA SER A 291 2.06 -20.02 -13.41
C SER A 291 2.45 -21.18 -12.49
N LEU A 292 3.17 -20.87 -11.41
CA LEU A 292 3.54 -21.86 -10.39
C LEU A 292 2.31 -22.43 -9.69
N LEU A 293 1.30 -21.59 -9.47
CA LEU A 293 0.00 -21.97 -8.94
C LEU A 293 -1.08 -20.95 -9.39
N SER A 294 -2.32 -21.39 -9.38
CA SER A 294 -3.49 -20.52 -9.58
C SER A 294 -4.60 -20.84 -8.58
N ILE A 295 -5.34 -19.81 -8.20
CA ILE A 295 -6.46 -19.87 -7.26
C ILE A 295 -7.67 -19.24 -7.95
N ASP A 296 -8.80 -19.93 -7.99
CA ASP A 296 -10.03 -19.47 -8.65
C ASP A 296 -10.95 -18.63 -7.76
N SER A 297 -10.41 -18.06 -6.68
CA SER A 297 -11.17 -17.25 -5.71
C SER A 297 -10.54 -15.88 -5.51
N GLU A 298 -11.38 -14.84 -5.49
CA GLU A 298 -10.95 -13.46 -5.29
C GLU A 298 -10.64 -13.14 -3.82
N ASN A 299 -11.19 -13.89 -2.87
CA ASN A 299 -11.04 -13.66 -1.44
C ASN A 299 -10.03 -14.60 -0.76
N VAL A 300 -9.23 -15.34 -1.53
CA VAL A 300 -8.15 -16.18 -1.01
C VAL A 300 -6.82 -15.75 -1.58
N ILE A 301 -5.87 -15.53 -0.71
CA ILE A 301 -4.50 -15.14 -1.03
C ILE A 301 -3.55 -16.30 -0.78
N CYS A 302 -2.67 -16.58 -1.75
CA CYS A 302 -1.46 -17.36 -1.50
C CYS A 302 -0.39 -16.42 -0.94
N GLU A 303 -0.10 -16.58 0.33
CA GLU A 303 0.83 -15.70 1.03
C GLU A 303 2.26 -16.25 0.98
N THR A 304 2.41 -17.57 1.03
CA THR A 304 3.73 -18.22 1.08
C THR A 304 3.81 -19.41 0.13
N VAL A 305 4.91 -19.49 -0.63
CA VAL A 305 5.39 -20.70 -1.29
C VAL A 305 6.86 -20.87 -0.92
N LYS A 306 7.21 -21.98 -0.30
CA LYS A 306 8.58 -22.26 0.14
C LYS A 306 8.89 -23.76 0.16
N ASN A 307 10.16 -24.13 0.27
CA ASN A 307 10.52 -25.51 0.62
C ASN A 307 10.11 -25.82 2.05
N ALA A 308 9.69 -27.06 2.30
CA ALA A 308 9.40 -27.54 3.65
C ALA A 308 10.66 -27.46 4.54
N GLU A 309 10.51 -27.19 5.85
CA GLU A 309 11.63 -27.07 6.79
C GLU A 309 12.43 -28.37 6.92
N ASP A 310 11.78 -29.53 6.78
CA ASP A 310 12.42 -30.84 6.77
C ASP A 310 13.04 -31.23 5.41
N GLY A 311 12.90 -30.37 4.40
CA GLY A 311 13.41 -30.59 3.05
C GLY A 311 12.58 -31.56 2.20
N ASP A 312 11.45 -32.06 2.70
CA ASP A 312 10.60 -33.02 2.02
C ASP A 312 9.33 -32.40 1.47
N GLY A 313 9.46 -31.68 0.35
CA GLY A 313 8.34 -31.09 -0.39
C GLY A 313 8.26 -29.58 -0.38
N VAL A 314 7.12 -29.08 -0.85
CA VAL A 314 6.81 -27.65 -1.00
C VAL A 314 5.65 -27.28 -0.08
N ILE A 315 5.81 -26.20 0.64
CA ILE A 315 4.75 -25.59 1.47
C ILE A 315 4.04 -24.51 0.65
N VAL A 316 2.70 -24.58 0.66
CA VAL A 316 1.82 -23.51 0.15
C VAL A 316 0.91 -23.07 1.27
N ARG A 317 0.96 -21.77 1.63
CA ARG A 317 0.11 -21.19 2.66
C ARG A 317 -0.87 -20.21 2.05
N LEU A 318 -2.14 -20.45 2.33
CA LEU A 318 -3.28 -19.67 1.87
C LEU A 318 -4.00 -19.06 3.06
N TYR A 319 -4.69 -17.96 2.87
CA TYR A 319 -5.66 -17.46 3.84
C TYR A 319 -6.84 -16.77 3.16
N GLU A 320 -8.00 -16.83 3.80
CA GLU A 320 -9.18 -16.09 3.40
C GLU A 320 -9.08 -14.66 3.94
N CYS A 321 -9.22 -13.63 3.08
CA CYS A 321 -8.87 -12.24 3.41
C CYS A 321 -10.07 -11.29 3.58
N CYS A 322 -11.30 -11.76 3.35
CA CYS A 322 -12.51 -10.92 3.26
C CYS A 322 -13.55 -11.19 4.36
N ASN A 323 -13.23 -11.99 5.39
CA ASN A 323 -14.16 -12.42 6.45
C ASN A 323 -15.38 -13.16 5.87
N SER A 324 -15.17 -14.03 4.90
CA SER A 324 -16.22 -14.82 4.26
C SER A 324 -15.85 -16.31 4.12
N ARG A 325 -16.75 -17.11 3.59
CA ARG A 325 -16.43 -18.52 3.27
C ARG A 325 -16.03 -18.62 1.81
N ALA A 326 -15.01 -19.43 1.53
CA ALA A 326 -14.53 -19.70 0.17
C ALA A 326 -14.49 -21.19 -0.13
N ASN A 327 -14.99 -21.57 -1.30
CA ASN A 327 -14.68 -22.85 -1.93
C ASN A 327 -13.69 -22.58 -3.04
N VAL A 328 -12.53 -23.24 -3.01
CA VAL A 328 -11.36 -22.85 -3.79
C VAL A 328 -10.78 -24.06 -4.51
N ASN A 329 -10.47 -23.89 -5.78
CA ASN A 329 -9.62 -24.80 -6.53
C ASN A 329 -8.21 -24.21 -6.60
N LEU A 330 -7.28 -24.81 -5.88
CA LEU A 330 -5.85 -24.54 -6.01
C LEU A 330 -5.28 -25.46 -7.08
N THR A 331 -4.80 -24.92 -8.19
CA THR A 331 -4.16 -25.67 -9.27
C THR A 331 -2.67 -25.35 -9.31
N LEU A 332 -1.83 -26.41 -9.26
CA LEU A 332 -0.37 -26.29 -9.29
C LEU A 332 0.15 -26.39 -10.72
N GLY A 333 1.18 -25.65 -11.06
CA GLY A 333 1.89 -25.69 -12.35
C GLY A 333 2.85 -26.88 -12.48
N PHE A 334 3.03 -27.67 -11.43
CA PHE A 334 3.94 -28.82 -11.37
C PHE A 334 3.23 -30.06 -10.85
N ASP A 335 3.83 -31.24 -11.07
CA ASP A 335 3.33 -32.52 -10.56
C ASP A 335 3.77 -32.73 -9.10
N PHE A 336 2.93 -33.38 -8.33
CA PHE A 336 3.18 -33.82 -6.97
C PHE A 336 2.40 -35.10 -6.71
N ASP A 337 2.90 -35.95 -5.83
CA ASP A 337 2.26 -37.26 -5.55
C ASP A 337 1.19 -37.13 -4.46
N ASP A 338 1.52 -36.45 -3.39
CA ASP A 338 0.67 -36.35 -2.21
C ASP A 338 0.51 -34.87 -1.75
N VAL A 339 -0.62 -34.61 -1.09
CA VAL A 339 -0.88 -33.31 -0.45
C VAL A 339 -1.41 -33.52 0.97
N TYR A 340 -0.82 -32.83 1.92
CA TYR A 340 -1.20 -32.89 3.33
C TYR A 340 -1.62 -31.51 3.83
N LEU A 341 -2.70 -31.47 4.62
CA LEU A 341 -2.99 -30.34 5.50
C LEU A 341 -1.99 -30.40 6.65
N THR A 342 -1.40 -29.25 6.99
CA THR A 342 -0.45 -29.13 8.10
C THR A 342 -0.83 -28.01 9.03
N ASP A 343 -0.27 -28.02 10.25
CA ASP A 343 -0.24 -26.83 11.10
C ASP A 343 0.77 -25.78 10.60
N LEU A 344 0.90 -24.65 11.32
CA LEU A 344 1.85 -23.59 10.96
C LEU A 344 3.33 -24.00 11.14
N LEU A 345 3.60 -25.06 11.89
CA LEU A 345 4.92 -25.67 12.08
C LEU A 345 5.22 -26.79 11.07
N GLU A 346 4.32 -26.95 10.07
CA GLU A 346 4.42 -27.92 8.98
C GLU A 346 4.28 -29.40 9.41
N ASN A 347 3.75 -29.65 10.62
CA ASN A 347 3.40 -31.00 11.04
C ASN A 347 2.17 -31.47 10.27
N GLU A 348 2.29 -32.68 9.66
CA GLU A 348 1.21 -33.26 8.86
C GLU A 348 0.04 -33.69 9.75
N GLU A 349 -1.15 -33.14 9.47
CA GLU A 349 -2.38 -33.46 10.19
C GLU A 349 -3.25 -34.45 9.43
N ARG A 350 -3.41 -34.25 8.12
CA ARG A 350 -4.34 -35.00 7.30
C ARG A 350 -3.95 -35.00 5.83
N LYS A 351 -3.93 -36.18 5.21
CA LYS A 351 -3.81 -36.31 3.75
C LYS A 351 -5.10 -35.83 3.07
N LEU A 352 -4.96 -34.98 2.06
CA LEU A 352 -6.06 -34.49 1.26
C LEU A 352 -6.19 -35.24 -0.06
N ARG A 353 -7.36 -35.14 -0.69
CA ARG A 353 -7.59 -35.67 -2.04
C ARG A 353 -7.18 -34.62 -3.07
N LYS A 354 -6.58 -35.06 -4.16
CA LYS A 354 -6.27 -34.25 -5.34
C LYS A 354 -6.92 -34.83 -6.60
N HIS A 355 -7.13 -33.99 -7.58
CA HIS A 355 -7.59 -34.33 -8.92
C HIS A 355 -6.58 -33.82 -9.94
N GLY A 356 -5.68 -34.70 -10.39
CA GLY A 356 -4.51 -34.29 -11.17
C GLY A 356 -3.64 -33.31 -10.36
N ARG A 357 -3.51 -32.09 -10.85
CA ARG A 357 -2.76 -31.00 -10.19
C ARG A 357 -3.63 -30.07 -9.34
N THR A 358 -4.92 -30.40 -9.14
CA THR A 358 -5.88 -29.53 -8.44
C THR A 358 -6.24 -30.10 -7.07
N VAL A 359 -6.24 -29.21 -6.07
CA VAL A 359 -6.69 -29.47 -4.70
C VAL A 359 -7.92 -28.62 -4.41
N ASN A 360 -9.03 -29.26 -4.00
CA ASN A 360 -10.25 -28.54 -3.60
C ASN A 360 -10.21 -28.25 -2.09
N LEU A 361 -10.42 -26.99 -1.74
CA LEU A 361 -10.38 -26.53 -0.36
C LEU A 361 -11.65 -25.75 -0.03
N THR A 362 -12.02 -25.77 1.24
CA THR A 362 -13.05 -24.89 1.79
C THR A 362 -12.43 -24.13 2.95
N LEU A 363 -12.41 -22.79 2.88
CA LEU A 363 -11.89 -21.93 3.93
C LEU A 363 -13.04 -21.23 4.66
N LYS A 364 -12.92 -21.12 5.98
CA LYS A 364 -13.76 -20.26 6.82
C LYS A 364 -13.26 -18.82 6.81
N PRO A 365 -14.05 -17.87 7.35
CA PRO A 365 -13.59 -16.51 7.53
C PRO A 365 -12.24 -16.41 8.23
N PHE A 366 -11.27 -15.73 7.59
CA PHE A 366 -9.90 -15.55 8.06
C PHE A 366 -9.12 -16.86 8.36
N GLU A 367 -9.56 -17.99 7.81
CA GLU A 367 -8.85 -19.26 8.00
C GLU A 367 -7.53 -19.27 7.23
N ILE A 368 -6.48 -19.69 7.93
CA ILE A 368 -5.17 -19.97 7.36
C ILE A 368 -5.09 -21.46 7.06
N VAL A 369 -4.73 -21.82 5.85
CA VAL A 369 -4.53 -23.21 5.41
C VAL A 369 -3.09 -23.36 4.95
N THR A 370 -2.37 -24.28 5.57
CA THR A 370 -1.02 -24.65 5.14
C THR A 370 -1.05 -26.04 4.53
N LEU A 371 -0.52 -26.16 3.32
CA LEU A 371 -0.42 -27.41 2.58
C LEU A 371 1.04 -27.79 2.40
N LYS A 372 1.33 -29.08 2.55
CA LYS A 372 2.60 -29.67 2.19
C LYS A 372 2.39 -30.59 0.99
N LEU A 373 3.11 -30.34 -0.08
CA LEU A 373 3.09 -31.07 -1.35
C LEU A 373 4.36 -31.90 -1.45
N LYS A 374 4.21 -33.21 -1.69
CA LYS A 374 5.31 -34.17 -1.85
C LYS A 374 5.31 -34.79 -3.22
#